data_0152c4c75efee6e614cffdee37afe66c
#
_entry.id   0152c4c75efee6e614cffdee37afe66c
#
_cell.length_a   1.000
_cell.length_b   1.000
_cell.length_c   1.000
_cell.angle_alpha   90.00
_cell.angle_beta   90.00
_cell.angle_gamma   90.00
#
_symmetry.space_group_name_H-M   'P 1'
#
loop_
_entity.id
_entity.type
_entity.pdbx_description
1 polymer ?
#
loop_
_entity_poly.entity_id
_entity_poly.type
_entity_poly.pdbx_seq_one_letter_code
_entity_poly.pdbx_strand_id
1 'polypeptide(L)'
;MSRQPLRYAKEHLRLFLSECGRRARGLRDSLRRQPNHIDPSLRCVPDFRFGYWQREARGLELLKEWLSPEQSAQYAAKSYFEVTGCHSGKRYRIRHGISMNIHELDGAGRPRVGWCFAPKGYLVAGDVMLAQKIALETDERGALAVANKYFVPKDRRN
;
A
#
# COMPACT_ATOMS: atom_id res chain seq x y z
N MET A 1 -13.82 28.11 -6.80
CA MET A 1 -13.74 26.78 -6.15
C MET A 1 -12.69 25.96 -6.89
N SER A 2 -11.57 25.72 -6.28
CA SER A 2 -10.29 25.34 -6.93
C SER A 2 -10.22 23.84 -7.21
N ARG A 3 -10.08 23.45 -8.50
CA ARG A 3 -9.88 22.07 -8.97
C ARG A 3 -8.40 21.66 -9.06
N GLN A 4 -7.51 22.34 -8.36
CA GLN A 4 -6.05 22.15 -8.48
C GLN A 4 -5.45 20.92 -7.75
N PRO A 5 -5.91 20.43 -6.59
CA PRO A 5 -5.23 19.34 -5.90
C PRO A 5 -5.31 17.99 -6.64
N LEU A 6 -6.36 17.76 -7.42
CA LEU A 6 -6.55 16.51 -8.16
C LEU A 6 -5.62 16.34 -9.37
N ARG A 7 -5.16 17.44 -10.00
CA ARG A 7 -4.21 17.37 -11.12
C ARG A 7 -2.81 17.02 -10.65
N TYR A 8 -2.38 17.61 -9.55
CA TYR A 8 -1.06 17.36 -8.96
C TYR A 8 -0.91 15.89 -8.51
N ALA A 9 -1.94 15.35 -7.84
CA ALA A 9 -1.96 13.95 -7.44
C ALA A 9 -1.91 12.97 -8.64
N LYS A 10 -2.59 13.30 -9.75
CA LYS A 10 -2.58 12.48 -10.98
C LYS A 10 -1.22 12.48 -11.69
N GLU A 11 -0.52 13.59 -11.73
CA GLU A 11 0.81 13.67 -12.37
C GLU A 11 1.87 12.94 -11.55
N HIS A 12 1.87 13.09 -10.23
CA HIS A 12 2.76 12.35 -9.36
C HIS A 12 2.49 10.84 -9.40
N LEU A 13 1.23 10.44 -9.48
CA LEU A 13 0.86 9.02 -9.60
C LEU A 13 1.29 8.44 -10.97
N ARG A 14 1.19 9.19 -12.07
CA ARG A 14 1.66 8.75 -13.40
C ARG A 14 3.18 8.59 -13.44
N LEU A 15 3.94 9.51 -12.88
CA LEU A 15 5.39 9.40 -12.75
C LEU A 15 5.77 8.20 -11.87
N PHE A 16 5.04 8.01 -10.79
CA PHE A 16 5.18 6.91 -9.86
C PHE A 16 4.93 5.54 -10.51
N LEU A 17 3.83 5.39 -11.27
CA LEU A 17 3.46 4.14 -11.95
C LEU A 17 4.36 3.86 -13.17
N SER A 18 4.84 4.89 -13.90
CA SER A 18 5.73 4.73 -15.06
C SER A 18 7.13 4.26 -14.68
N GLU A 19 7.64 4.63 -13.51
CA GLU A 19 8.92 4.13 -13.00
C GLU A 19 8.82 2.68 -12.49
N CYS A 20 7.66 2.26 -11.98
CA CYS A 20 7.45 0.87 -11.57
C CYS A 20 7.58 -0.14 -12.71
N GLY A 21 7.13 0.21 -13.93
CA GLY A 21 7.16 -0.68 -15.08
C GLY A 21 8.53 -0.89 -15.72
N ARG A 22 9.46 0.08 -15.62
CA ARG A 22 10.78 0.01 -16.29
C ARG A 22 11.84 -0.77 -15.51
N ARG A 23 11.72 -0.92 -14.19
CA ARG A 23 12.75 -1.57 -13.35
C ARG A 23 12.46 -3.03 -12.96
N ALA A 24 11.29 -3.57 -13.28
CA ALA A 24 10.97 -4.98 -13.00
C ALA A 24 11.86 -5.97 -13.77
N ARG A 25 12.52 -5.55 -14.84
CA ARG A 25 13.45 -6.38 -15.62
C ARG A 25 14.88 -6.45 -15.05
N GLY A 26 15.28 -5.51 -14.19
CA GLY A 26 16.65 -5.47 -13.60
C GLY A 26 16.79 -6.20 -12.27
N LEU A 27 15.71 -6.64 -11.64
CA LEU A 27 15.73 -7.16 -10.26
C LEU A 27 16.04 -8.66 -10.16
N ARG A 28 16.04 -9.40 -11.28
CA ARG A 28 16.38 -10.84 -11.27
C ARG A 28 17.87 -11.12 -11.03
N ASP A 29 18.74 -10.20 -11.37
CA ASP A 29 20.19 -10.42 -11.27
C ASP A 29 20.80 -9.97 -9.94
N SER A 30 20.14 -9.12 -9.18
CA SER A 30 20.64 -8.64 -7.88
C SER A 30 20.39 -9.56 -6.68
N LEU A 31 19.50 -10.56 -6.81
CA LEU A 31 19.17 -11.48 -5.70
C LEU A 31 20.18 -12.63 -5.55
N ARG A 32 21.20 -12.72 -6.39
CA ARG A 32 22.15 -13.85 -6.40
C ARG A 32 23.45 -13.61 -5.64
N ARG A 33 23.64 -12.43 -5.03
CA ARG A 33 24.85 -12.15 -4.24
C ARG A 33 24.46 -11.42 -2.94
N GLN A 34 24.15 -12.17 -1.91
CA GLN A 34 24.29 -11.70 -0.53
C GLN A 34 25.52 -12.38 0.08
N PRO A 35 26.56 -11.64 0.43
CA PRO A 35 27.58 -12.15 1.34
C PRO A 35 27.03 -12.07 2.78
N ASN A 36 26.93 -13.23 3.44
CA ASN A 36 26.64 -13.35 4.87
C ASN A 36 27.85 -12.84 5.68
N HIS A 37 28.06 -11.55 5.72
CA HIS A 37 29.03 -10.96 6.66
C HIS A 37 28.31 -9.85 7.43
N ILE A 38 27.78 -10.20 8.59
CA ILE A 38 27.32 -9.23 9.59
C ILE A 38 28.57 -8.71 10.30
N ASP A 39 28.96 -7.48 10.01
CA ASP A 39 30.04 -6.79 10.70
C ASP A 39 29.67 -6.58 12.18
N PRO A 40 30.47 -7.13 13.14
CA PRO A 40 30.18 -6.99 14.57
C PRO A 40 30.31 -5.55 15.09
N SER A 41 30.93 -4.63 14.33
CA SER A 41 31.11 -3.22 14.74
C SER A 41 29.82 -2.38 14.63
N LEU A 42 28.76 -2.92 13.99
CA LEU A 42 27.45 -2.25 13.88
C LEU A 42 26.55 -2.37 15.13
N ARG A 43 27.11 -2.78 16.27
CA ARG A 43 26.36 -2.93 17.54
C ARG A 43 25.93 -1.62 18.22
N CYS A 44 26.27 -0.45 17.67
CA CYS A 44 25.88 0.84 18.21
C CYS A 44 25.12 1.68 17.19
N VAL A 45 23.88 1.29 16.84
CA VAL A 45 22.92 2.21 16.22
C VAL A 45 21.65 2.24 17.07
N PRO A 46 21.63 3.06 18.16
CA PRO A 46 20.44 3.21 19.00
C PRO A 46 19.26 3.87 18.27
N ASP A 47 19.49 4.48 17.10
CA ASP A 47 18.59 5.48 16.53
C ASP A 47 17.71 4.99 15.35
N PHE A 48 17.99 3.81 14.81
CA PHE A 48 17.25 3.31 13.66
C PHE A 48 15.79 2.96 14.00
N ARG A 49 15.55 2.44 15.20
CA ARG A 49 14.21 2.10 15.70
C ARG A 49 13.40 3.36 16.00
N PHE A 50 14.01 4.36 16.65
CA PHE A 50 13.31 5.59 17.02
C PHE A 50 12.86 6.38 15.77
N GLY A 51 13.75 6.53 14.77
CA GLY A 51 13.41 7.19 13.51
C GLY A 51 12.35 6.45 12.68
N TYR A 52 12.25 5.12 12.78
CA TYR A 52 11.19 4.34 12.13
C TYR A 52 9.82 4.61 12.76
N TRP A 53 9.72 4.58 14.09
CA TRP A 53 8.45 4.83 14.79
C TRP A 53 7.90 6.22 14.56
N GLN A 54 8.77 7.24 14.47
CA GLN A 54 8.34 8.60 14.15
C GLN A 54 7.78 8.70 12.73
N ARG A 55 8.42 8.04 11.75
CA ARG A 55 7.93 8.02 10.37
C ARG A 55 6.60 7.27 10.26
N GLU A 56 6.50 6.13 10.94
CA GLU A 56 5.25 5.35 11.00
C GLU A 56 4.09 6.18 11.56
N ALA A 57 4.32 6.88 12.68
CA ALA A 57 3.31 7.73 13.29
C ALA A 57 2.84 8.84 12.34
N ARG A 58 3.78 9.54 11.69
CA ARG A 58 3.47 10.59 10.71
C ARG A 58 2.72 10.05 9.50
N GLY A 59 3.14 8.90 8.96
CA GLY A 59 2.43 8.26 7.84
C GLY A 59 1.00 7.87 8.20
N LEU A 60 0.77 7.40 9.43
CA LEU A 60 -0.57 7.08 9.91
C LEU A 60 -1.42 8.33 10.17
N GLU A 61 -0.84 9.41 10.65
CA GLU A 61 -1.52 10.71 10.79
C GLU A 61 -1.98 11.21 9.42
N LEU A 62 -1.07 11.23 8.44
CA LEU A 62 -1.39 11.63 7.06
C LEU A 62 -2.48 10.74 6.46
N LEU A 63 -2.38 9.41 6.62
CA LEU A 63 -3.44 8.50 6.17
C LEU A 63 -4.80 8.90 6.76
N LYS A 64 -4.88 9.14 8.08
CA LYS A 64 -6.14 9.49 8.76
C LYS A 64 -6.78 10.77 8.24
N GLU A 65 -5.99 11.76 7.82
CA GLU A 65 -6.48 12.99 7.21
C GLU A 65 -7.19 12.75 5.86
N TRP A 66 -6.83 11.67 5.17
CA TRP A 66 -7.37 11.31 3.85
C TRP A 66 -8.47 10.26 3.90
N LEU A 67 -8.75 9.68 5.05
CA LEU A 67 -9.85 8.75 5.23
C LEU A 67 -11.19 9.49 5.37
N SER A 68 -12.25 8.95 4.77
CA SER A 68 -13.60 9.41 5.11
C SER A 68 -13.94 9.10 6.58
N PRO A 69 -14.96 9.72 7.17
CA PRO A 69 -15.40 9.37 8.52
C PRO A 69 -15.68 7.87 8.72
N GLU A 70 -16.30 7.23 7.72
CA GLU A 70 -16.61 5.80 7.74
C GLU A 70 -15.35 4.96 7.66
N GLN A 71 -14.41 5.33 6.77
CA GLN A 71 -13.10 4.66 6.64
C GLN A 71 -12.27 4.81 7.91
N SER A 72 -12.29 5.98 8.53
CA SER A 72 -11.60 6.24 9.81
C SER A 72 -12.17 5.38 10.92
N ALA A 73 -13.50 5.25 11.02
CA ALA A 73 -14.16 4.39 11.99
C ALA A 73 -13.82 2.90 11.77
N GLN A 74 -13.82 2.45 10.51
CA GLN A 74 -13.40 1.08 10.16
C GLN A 74 -11.95 0.83 10.58
N TYR A 75 -11.05 1.77 10.26
CA TYR A 75 -9.64 1.62 10.56
C TYR A 75 -9.36 1.60 12.06
N ALA A 76 -10.00 2.47 12.81
CA ALA A 76 -9.88 2.49 14.27
C ALA A 76 -10.36 1.21 14.92
N ALA A 77 -11.49 0.65 14.44
CA ALA A 77 -12.11 -0.53 15.04
C ALA A 77 -11.45 -1.86 14.62
N LYS A 78 -10.89 -1.94 13.37
CA LYS A 78 -10.56 -3.23 12.74
C LYS A 78 -9.19 -3.26 12.07
N SER A 79 -8.41 -2.18 12.13
CA SER A 79 -7.12 -2.01 11.43
C SER A 79 -7.21 -2.28 9.93
N TYR A 80 -8.35 -1.95 9.32
CA TYR A 80 -8.55 -1.90 7.87
C TYR A 80 -9.58 -0.84 7.51
N PHE A 81 -9.62 -0.43 6.25
CA PHE A 81 -10.71 0.36 5.66
C PHE A 81 -11.03 -0.15 4.26
N GLU A 82 -12.22 0.21 3.77
CA GLU A 82 -12.68 -0.21 2.44
C GLU A 82 -12.71 0.98 1.48
N VAL A 83 -12.34 0.72 0.23
CA VAL A 83 -12.40 1.67 -0.88
C VAL A 83 -13.19 1.07 -2.03
N THR A 84 -13.77 1.93 -2.87
CA THR A 84 -14.45 1.51 -4.10
C THR A 84 -13.57 1.83 -5.29
N GLY A 85 -13.31 0.84 -6.12
CA GLY A 85 -12.54 1.02 -7.36
C GLY A 85 -13.26 1.92 -8.34
N CYS A 86 -12.54 2.90 -8.89
CA CYS A 86 -13.12 3.96 -9.72
C CYS A 86 -13.63 3.50 -11.09
N HIS A 87 -13.18 2.35 -11.59
CA HIS A 87 -13.59 1.81 -12.89
C HIS A 87 -14.59 0.68 -12.77
N SER A 88 -14.38 -0.24 -11.84
CA SER A 88 -15.18 -1.46 -11.73
C SER A 88 -16.34 -1.35 -10.73
N GLY A 89 -16.27 -0.37 -9.82
CA GLY A 89 -17.20 -0.29 -8.69
C GLY A 89 -17.00 -1.39 -7.64
N LYS A 90 -15.98 -2.23 -7.77
CA LYS A 90 -15.67 -3.27 -6.81
C LYS A 90 -15.17 -2.68 -5.50
N ARG A 91 -15.45 -3.37 -4.40
CA ARG A 91 -14.93 -2.99 -3.08
C ARG A 91 -13.61 -3.69 -2.81
N TYR A 92 -12.67 -2.94 -2.27
CA TYR A 92 -11.35 -3.40 -1.85
C TYR A 92 -11.17 -3.06 -0.38
N ARG A 93 -10.71 -4.04 0.41
CA ARG A 93 -10.32 -3.84 1.81
C ARG A 93 -8.81 -3.70 1.88
N ILE A 94 -8.34 -2.56 2.39
CA ILE A 94 -6.92 -2.29 2.65
C ILE A 94 -6.68 -2.49 4.13
N ARG A 95 -5.89 -3.51 4.49
CA ARG A 95 -5.50 -3.82 5.86
C ARG A 95 -4.24 -3.07 6.23
N HIS A 96 -4.02 -2.85 7.52
CA HIS A 96 -2.77 -2.30 8.01
C HIS A 96 -1.57 -3.14 7.54
N GLY A 97 -0.60 -2.52 6.88
CA GLY A 97 0.58 -3.19 6.37
C GLY A 97 1.16 -2.56 5.11
N ILE A 98 2.30 -3.09 4.68
CA ILE A 98 3.08 -2.59 3.53
C ILE A 98 3.01 -3.50 2.29
N SER A 99 2.50 -4.72 2.43
CA SER A 99 2.42 -5.69 1.34
C SER A 99 1.34 -6.73 1.60
N MET A 100 0.81 -7.35 0.52
CA MET A 100 -0.22 -8.40 0.59
C MET A 100 -1.43 -8.01 1.46
N ASN A 101 -1.79 -6.74 1.44
CA ASN A 101 -2.75 -6.13 2.36
C ASN A 101 -4.05 -5.66 1.69
N ILE A 102 -4.19 -5.86 0.36
CA ILE A 102 -5.39 -5.48 -0.38
C ILE A 102 -6.21 -6.73 -0.71
N HIS A 103 -7.48 -6.72 -0.34
CA HIS A 103 -8.42 -7.80 -0.65
C HIS A 103 -9.60 -7.27 -1.46
N GLU A 104 -9.82 -7.79 -2.67
CA GLU A 104 -11.07 -7.60 -3.42
C GLU A 104 -12.18 -8.37 -2.72
N LEU A 105 -13.32 -7.73 -2.50
CA LEU A 105 -14.45 -8.30 -1.79
C LEU A 105 -15.56 -8.77 -2.73
N ASP A 106 -16.27 -9.84 -2.34
CA ASP A 106 -17.52 -10.23 -2.99
C ASP A 106 -18.70 -9.36 -2.51
N GLY A 107 -19.88 -9.61 -3.08
CA GLY A 107 -21.10 -8.89 -2.69
C GLY A 107 -21.48 -9.02 -1.20
N ALA A 108 -21.03 -10.09 -0.55
CA ALA A 108 -21.23 -10.34 0.87
C ALA A 108 -20.10 -9.76 1.75
N GLY A 109 -19.15 -9.02 1.17
CA GLY A 109 -18.01 -8.44 1.91
C GLY A 109 -16.91 -9.44 2.27
N ARG A 110 -16.89 -10.63 1.67
CA ARG A 110 -15.87 -11.64 1.92
C ARG A 110 -14.71 -11.50 0.95
N PRO A 111 -13.47 -11.67 1.40
CA PRO A 111 -12.29 -11.64 0.53
C PRO A 111 -12.34 -12.73 -0.54
N ARG A 112 -12.08 -12.36 -1.80
CA ARG A 112 -12.00 -13.25 -2.96
C ARG A 112 -10.61 -13.35 -3.55
N VAL A 113 -10.00 -12.21 -3.80
CA VAL A 113 -8.71 -12.09 -4.46
C VAL A 113 -7.85 -11.14 -3.64
N GLY A 114 -6.60 -11.53 -3.41
CA GLY A 114 -5.60 -10.66 -2.85
C GLY A 114 -4.81 -9.94 -3.95
N TRP A 115 -4.51 -8.66 -3.73
CA TRP A 115 -3.71 -7.84 -4.61
C TRP A 115 -2.54 -7.26 -3.84
N CYS A 116 -1.35 -7.31 -4.44
CA CYS A 116 -0.14 -6.76 -3.83
C CYS A 116 0.52 -5.78 -4.79
N PHE A 117 0.46 -4.51 -4.45
CA PHE A 117 1.24 -3.44 -5.06
C PHE A 117 1.59 -2.42 -3.99
N ALA A 118 2.76 -1.84 -4.12
CA ALA A 118 3.25 -0.82 -3.21
C ALA A 118 4.18 0.15 -3.96
N PRO A 119 4.29 1.38 -3.49
CA PRO A 119 5.31 2.31 -3.97
C PRO A 119 6.71 1.76 -3.73
N LYS A 120 7.67 2.18 -4.57
CA LYS A 120 9.09 1.87 -4.34
C LYS A 120 9.64 2.71 -3.20
N GLY A 121 10.50 2.11 -2.40
CA GLY A 121 11.24 2.79 -1.34
C GLY A 121 11.01 2.18 0.03
N TYR A 122 11.68 2.75 1.03
CA TYR A 122 11.51 2.41 2.44
C TYR A 122 10.34 3.21 3.01
N LEU A 123 9.12 2.78 2.68
CA LEU A 123 7.89 3.44 3.10
C LEU A 123 7.31 2.75 4.33
N VAL A 124 6.63 3.54 5.13
CA VAL A 124 5.87 3.08 6.30
C VAL A 124 4.45 2.69 5.90
N ALA A 125 3.76 1.95 6.76
CA ALA A 125 2.44 1.40 6.42
C ALA A 125 1.42 2.48 6.07
N GLY A 126 1.45 3.62 6.76
CA GLY A 126 0.55 4.74 6.46
C GLY A 126 0.69 5.26 5.04
N ASP A 127 1.93 5.48 4.57
CA ASP A 127 2.21 5.98 3.22
C ASP A 127 1.80 4.97 2.15
N VAL A 128 2.08 3.68 2.38
CA VAL A 128 1.71 2.61 1.45
C VAL A 128 0.19 2.49 1.33
N MET A 129 -0.53 2.45 2.44
CA MET A 129 -1.99 2.36 2.45
C MET A 129 -2.65 3.57 1.81
N LEU A 130 -2.13 4.78 2.04
CA LEU A 130 -2.61 6.01 1.39
C LEU A 130 -2.42 5.95 -0.13
N ALA A 131 -1.23 5.55 -0.59
CA ALA A 131 -0.96 5.39 -2.01
C ALA A 131 -1.87 4.34 -2.66
N GLN A 132 -2.12 3.22 -1.99
CA GLN A 132 -3.04 2.17 -2.43
C GLN A 132 -4.48 2.68 -2.53
N LYS A 133 -4.95 3.44 -1.53
CA LYS A 133 -6.26 4.08 -1.55
C LYS A 133 -6.40 5.00 -2.77
N ILE A 134 -5.48 5.95 -2.93
CA ILE A 134 -5.50 6.91 -4.05
C ILE A 134 -5.49 6.16 -5.39
N ALA A 135 -4.62 5.15 -5.55
CA ALA A 135 -4.52 4.40 -6.79
C ALA A 135 -5.84 3.69 -7.16
N LEU A 136 -6.49 3.02 -6.21
CA LEU A 136 -7.76 2.33 -6.47
C LEU A 136 -8.92 3.30 -6.73
N GLU A 137 -8.95 4.45 -6.07
CA GLU A 137 -10.02 5.44 -6.21
C GLU A 137 -9.82 6.37 -7.43
N THR A 138 -8.62 6.43 -8.04
CA THR A 138 -8.34 7.35 -9.16
C THR A 138 -7.87 6.67 -10.44
N ASP A 139 -7.17 5.54 -10.35
CA ASP A 139 -6.67 4.75 -11.50
C ASP A 139 -6.61 3.25 -11.15
N GLU A 140 -7.76 2.67 -10.85
CA GLU A 140 -7.88 1.26 -10.50
C GLU A 140 -7.23 0.33 -11.53
N ARG A 141 -7.44 0.60 -12.85
CA ARG A 141 -6.89 -0.25 -13.91
C ARG A 141 -5.38 -0.21 -13.94
N GLY A 142 -4.77 0.96 -13.82
CA GLY A 142 -3.33 1.11 -13.77
C GLY A 142 -2.73 0.45 -12.52
N ALA A 143 -3.38 0.60 -11.37
CA ALA A 143 -2.97 -0.04 -10.13
C ALA A 143 -3.00 -1.57 -10.23
N LEU A 144 -4.08 -2.15 -10.75
CA LEU A 144 -4.23 -3.59 -10.89
C LEU A 144 -3.36 -4.20 -12.00
N ALA A 145 -3.00 -3.43 -13.04
CA ALA A 145 -2.12 -3.88 -14.10
C ALA A 145 -0.67 -4.13 -13.62
N VAL A 146 -0.22 -3.44 -12.56
CA VAL A 146 1.10 -3.62 -11.96
C VAL A 146 1.08 -4.49 -10.70
N ALA A 147 -0.09 -4.84 -10.21
CA ALA A 147 -0.27 -5.62 -9.00
C ALA A 147 -0.03 -7.11 -9.23
N ASN A 148 0.56 -7.77 -8.24
CA ASN A 148 0.60 -9.23 -8.18
C ASN A 148 -0.67 -9.75 -7.49
N LYS A 149 -1.29 -10.78 -8.07
CA LYS A 149 -2.39 -11.51 -7.44
C LYS A 149 -1.86 -12.54 -6.46
N TYR A 150 -2.57 -12.70 -5.33
CA TYR A 150 -2.29 -13.80 -4.42
C TYR A 150 -3.58 -14.45 -3.91
N PHE A 151 -3.47 -15.68 -3.45
CA PHE A 151 -4.59 -16.43 -2.91
C PHE A 151 -4.92 -15.93 -1.50
N VAL A 152 -6.20 -15.65 -1.25
CA VAL A 152 -6.70 -15.33 0.09
C VAL A 152 -7.41 -16.58 0.62
N PRO A 153 -6.89 -17.21 1.68
CA PRO A 153 -7.57 -18.36 2.28
C PRO A 153 -8.97 -17.97 2.72
N LYS A 154 -9.96 -18.80 2.42
CA LYS A 154 -11.30 -18.64 2.98
C LYS A 154 -11.21 -18.80 4.49
N ASP A 155 -11.65 -17.81 5.23
CA ASP A 155 -11.74 -17.91 6.68
C ASP A 155 -12.65 -19.10 7.02
N ARG A 156 -12.09 -20.12 7.68
CA ARG A 156 -12.83 -21.35 8.07
C ARG A 156 -13.68 -21.15 9.30
N ARG A 157 -13.79 -19.90 9.79
CA ARG A 157 -14.62 -19.59 10.95
C ARG A 157 -15.99 -19.07 10.51
N ASN A 158 -16.88 -20.02 10.35
CA ASN A 158 -18.32 -19.88 10.53
C ASN A 158 -18.79 -21.11 11.29
#